data_15fa66c3b9f5ac87e0a09b0312c89a1d
#
_entry.id   15fa66c3b9f5ac87e0a09b0312c89a1d
#
_cell.length_a   1.000
_cell.length_b   1.000
_cell.length_c   1.000
_cell.angle_alpha   90.00
_cell.angle_beta   90.00
_cell.angle_gamma   90.00
#
_symmetry.space_group_name_H-M   'P 1'
#
loop_
_entity.id
_entity.type
_entity.pdbx_description
1 polymer ?
#
loop_
_entity_poly.entity_id
_entity_poly.type
_entity_poly.pdbx_seq_one_letter_code
_entity_poly.pdbx_strand_id
1 'polypeptide(L)'
;GIGNADRNSSGKTVTRRNDEETDRINFTTAEQIHTGWDHAANAYYAGELGKWNIDFNADYLFKRSHSDQNAMNNDDATVQADSRMRSSLYAAKLVVSAPLWNGRFSFGTEETFTNRHDIFTQNGFSADADDHIKQSVYAAFADYSRSIRHWKLNMGIRYEHQQTDYYEKGIRIDAQSPTYNDIIPVLAASWSHNGKSFSLSYRLRKNNPDYSLLTNSIRYRSKYEYSQGNPLLKTQKTHRFSAGA
;
A
#
# COMPACT_ATOMS: atom_id res chain seq x y z
N GLY A 1 -9.84 2.64 -17.34
CA GLY A 1 -10.28 3.93 -17.84
C GLY A 1 -9.11 4.80 -18.26
N ILE A 2 -9.34 5.73 -19.17
CA ILE A 2 -8.41 6.82 -19.51
C ILE A 2 -8.97 8.04 -18.77
N GLY A 3 -8.12 8.75 -18.05
CA GLY A 3 -8.51 9.98 -17.37
C GLY A 3 -7.36 10.97 -17.36
N ASN A 4 -7.71 12.24 -17.47
CA ASN A 4 -6.77 13.34 -17.27
C ASN A 4 -7.25 14.12 -16.06
N ALA A 5 -6.34 14.55 -15.22
CA ALA A 5 -6.62 15.42 -14.10
C ALA A 5 -5.60 16.56 -14.08
N ASP A 6 -6.11 17.78 -14.01
CA ASP A 6 -5.30 18.97 -13.83
C ASP A 6 -5.37 19.39 -12.36
N ARG A 7 -4.21 19.60 -11.77
CA ARG A 7 -4.10 20.04 -10.38
C ARG A 7 -3.26 21.32 -10.34
N ASN A 8 -3.88 22.42 -9.95
CA ASN A 8 -3.21 23.70 -9.78
C ASN A 8 -3.17 24.06 -8.30
N SER A 9 -2.02 24.49 -7.83
CA SER A 9 -1.81 24.97 -6.47
C SER A 9 -1.03 26.28 -6.54
N SER A 10 -1.46 27.26 -5.78
CA SER A 10 -0.73 28.50 -5.61
C SER A 10 -0.72 28.88 -4.13
N GLY A 11 0.31 29.54 -3.69
CA GLY A 11 0.44 29.99 -2.32
C GLY A 11 1.45 31.11 -2.20
N LYS A 12 1.51 31.66 -0.99
CA LYS A 12 2.42 32.73 -0.61
C LYS A 12 3.06 32.40 0.71
N THR A 13 4.39 32.45 0.74
CA THR A 13 5.18 32.34 1.96
C THR A 13 5.83 33.67 2.26
N VAL A 14 5.68 34.13 3.50
CA VAL A 14 6.30 35.36 4.02
C VAL A 14 7.18 34.95 5.19
N THR A 15 8.49 35.21 5.07
CA THR A 15 9.43 34.99 6.15
C THR A 15 9.65 36.29 6.89
N ARG A 16 9.54 36.25 8.24
CA ARG A 16 9.76 37.41 9.11
C ARG A 16 10.85 37.11 10.14
N ARG A 17 11.65 38.12 10.43
CA ARG A 17 12.63 38.10 11.51
C ARG A 17 12.45 39.37 12.36
N ASN A 18 12.17 39.21 13.67
CA ASN A 18 11.85 40.31 14.59
C ASN A 18 10.70 41.19 14.08
N ASP A 19 9.60 40.55 13.60
CA ASP A 19 8.42 41.18 12.99
C ASP A 19 8.66 41.91 11.66
N GLU A 20 9.86 42.01 11.18
CA GLU A 20 10.21 42.55 9.86
C GLU A 20 10.12 41.47 8.78
N GLU A 21 9.48 41.78 7.65
CA GLU A 21 9.41 40.89 6.50
C GLU A 21 10.78 40.84 5.82
N THR A 22 11.42 39.67 5.85
CA THR A 22 12.74 39.46 5.26
C THR A 22 12.71 38.82 3.88
N ASP A 23 11.65 38.05 3.59
CA ASP A 23 11.44 37.43 2.28
C ASP A 23 9.97 37.17 2.00
N ARG A 24 9.58 37.24 0.71
CA ARG A 24 8.23 36.97 0.22
C ARG A 24 8.31 36.15 -1.04
N ILE A 25 7.71 34.95 -1.03
CA ILE A 25 7.66 34.04 -2.17
C ILE A 25 6.22 33.78 -2.53
N ASN A 26 5.87 34.05 -3.77
CA ASN A 26 4.65 33.53 -4.39
C ASN A 26 5.04 32.31 -5.19
N PHE A 27 4.38 31.17 -4.98
CA PHE A 27 4.64 29.96 -5.75
C PHE A 27 3.37 29.52 -6.49
N THR A 28 3.57 28.95 -7.65
CA THR A 28 2.53 28.33 -8.45
C THR A 28 3.03 26.99 -8.94
N THR A 29 2.22 25.96 -8.76
CA THR A 29 2.48 24.62 -9.26
C THR A 29 1.31 24.19 -10.11
N ALA A 30 1.57 23.85 -11.37
CA ALA A 30 0.61 23.24 -12.27
C ALA A 30 1.06 21.79 -12.56
N GLU A 31 0.20 20.83 -12.30
CA GLU A 31 0.45 19.41 -12.56
C GLU A 31 -0.66 18.86 -13.45
N GLN A 32 -0.27 18.25 -14.56
CA GLN A 32 -1.16 17.51 -15.47
C GLN A 32 -0.90 16.02 -15.29
N ILE A 33 -1.93 15.28 -14.92
CA ILE A 33 -1.86 13.84 -14.71
C ILE A 33 -2.61 13.15 -15.85
N HIS A 34 -1.89 12.31 -16.59
CA HIS A 34 -2.43 11.49 -17.66
C HIS A 34 -2.44 10.03 -17.21
N THR A 35 -3.62 9.49 -16.95
CA THR A 35 -3.76 8.05 -16.71
C THR A 35 -3.95 7.35 -18.04
N GLY A 36 -3.07 6.39 -18.35
CA GLY A 36 -3.20 5.53 -19.52
C GLY A 36 -4.31 4.49 -19.33
N TRP A 37 -4.35 3.52 -20.24
CA TRP A 37 -5.23 2.37 -20.09
C TRP A 37 -4.82 1.56 -18.87
N ASP A 38 -5.74 1.42 -17.91
CA ASP A 38 -5.64 0.46 -16.82
C ASP A 38 -6.31 -0.83 -17.28
N HIS A 39 -5.62 -1.96 -17.09
CA HIS A 39 -6.16 -3.29 -17.38
C HIS A 39 -6.37 -4.02 -16.07
N ALA A 40 -7.55 -4.59 -15.90
CA ALA A 40 -7.87 -5.46 -14.79
C ALA A 40 -8.55 -6.72 -15.32
N ALA A 41 -8.13 -7.88 -14.82
CA ALA A 41 -8.77 -9.14 -15.06
C ALA A 41 -8.93 -9.89 -13.75
N ASN A 42 -10.07 -10.55 -13.57
CA ASN A 42 -10.36 -11.40 -12.42
C ASN A 42 -10.90 -12.73 -12.89
N ALA A 43 -10.42 -13.81 -12.28
CA ALA A 43 -10.97 -15.14 -12.43
C ALA A 43 -11.37 -15.67 -11.05
N TYR A 44 -12.60 -16.13 -10.92
CA TYR A 44 -13.15 -16.65 -9.67
C TYR A 44 -13.78 -18.01 -9.88
N TYR A 45 -13.54 -18.93 -8.95
CA TYR A 45 -14.19 -20.22 -8.88
C TYR A 45 -14.66 -20.47 -7.44
N ALA A 46 -15.93 -20.89 -7.29
CA ALA A 46 -16.49 -21.38 -6.05
C ALA A 46 -17.14 -22.73 -6.31
N GLY A 47 -16.82 -23.72 -5.51
CA GLY A 47 -17.32 -25.09 -5.68
C GLY A 47 -17.35 -25.87 -4.38
N GLU A 48 -18.07 -26.99 -4.41
CA GLU A 48 -18.18 -27.91 -3.30
C GLU A 48 -17.70 -29.32 -3.70
N LEU A 49 -16.87 -29.91 -2.84
CA LEU A 49 -16.41 -31.29 -2.98
C LEU A 49 -16.76 -32.05 -1.70
N GLY A 50 -17.91 -32.69 -1.68
CA GLY A 50 -18.48 -33.32 -0.49
C GLY A 50 -18.76 -32.27 0.59
N LYS A 51 -18.06 -32.35 1.73
CA LYS A 51 -18.16 -31.36 2.83
C LYS A 51 -17.20 -30.16 2.73
N TRP A 52 -16.38 -30.13 1.68
CA TRP A 52 -15.38 -29.10 1.49
C TRP A 52 -15.93 -28.04 0.52
N ASN A 53 -15.83 -26.78 0.92
CA ASN A 53 -16.05 -25.66 0.03
C ASN A 53 -14.68 -25.16 -0.42
N ILE A 54 -14.54 -24.89 -1.71
CA ILE A 54 -13.32 -24.45 -2.37
C ILE A 54 -13.62 -23.13 -3.03
N ASP A 55 -12.88 -22.09 -2.65
CA ASP A 55 -12.92 -20.76 -3.24
C ASP A 55 -11.53 -20.44 -3.81
N PHE A 56 -11.48 -20.12 -5.08
CA PHE A 56 -10.25 -19.67 -5.76
C PHE A 56 -10.51 -18.32 -6.41
N ASN A 57 -9.57 -17.40 -6.23
CA ASN A 57 -9.58 -16.09 -6.87
C ASN A 57 -8.21 -15.81 -7.47
N ALA A 58 -8.18 -15.28 -8.69
CA ALA A 58 -6.96 -14.79 -9.32
C ALA A 58 -7.21 -13.42 -9.94
N ASP A 59 -6.34 -12.49 -9.65
CA ASP A 59 -6.41 -11.09 -10.07
C ASP A 59 -5.17 -10.70 -10.86
N TYR A 60 -5.39 -9.94 -11.90
CA TYR A 60 -4.37 -9.20 -12.63
C TYR A 60 -4.75 -7.74 -12.69
N LEU A 61 -3.83 -6.86 -12.35
CA LEU A 61 -3.98 -5.42 -12.47
C LEU A 61 -2.74 -4.81 -13.11
N PHE A 62 -2.95 -4.03 -14.15
CA PHE A 62 -1.92 -3.20 -14.76
C PHE A 62 -2.34 -1.74 -14.74
N LYS A 63 -1.44 -0.88 -14.28
CA LYS A 63 -1.63 0.58 -14.25
C LYS A 63 -0.45 1.30 -14.84
N ARG A 64 -0.70 2.41 -15.51
CA ARG A 64 0.32 3.38 -15.88
C ARG A 64 -0.20 4.78 -15.69
N SER A 65 0.67 5.67 -15.26
CA SER A 65 0.38 7.10 -15.22
C SER A 65 1.61 7.89 -15.66
N HIS A 66 1.35 9.06 -16.16
CA HIS A 66 2.34 10.05 -16.52
C HIS A 66 1.88 11.37 -15.93
N SER A 67 2.76 12.13 -15.32
CA SER A 67 2.44 13.48 -14.87
C SER A 67 3.56 14.46 -15.23
N ASP A 68 3.14 15.60 -15.76
CA ASP A 68 3.98 16.75 -16.05
C ASP A 68 3.70 17.82 -14.99
N GLN A 69 4.73 18.31 -14.34
CA GLN A 69 4.62 19.35 -13.31
C GLN A 69 5.49 20.55 -13.69
N ASN A 70 4.92 21.73 -13.59
CA ASN A 70 5.61 23.00 -13.72
C ASN A 70 5.49 23.76 -12.40
N ALA A 71 6.62 24.08 -11.77
CA ALA A 71 6.68 24.83 -10.53
C ALA A 71 7.46 26.13 -10.72
N MET A 72 6.90 27.25 -10.30
CA MET A 72 7.49 28.59 -10.41
C MET A 72 7.40 29.32 -9.08
N ASN A 73 8.46 30.04 -8.71
CA ASN A 73 8.48 30.92 -7.55
C ASN A 73 8.76 32.34 -8.01
N ASN A 74 7.89 33.29 -7.71
CA ASN A 74 7.97 34.67 -8.17
C ASN A 74 8.21 34.71 -9.71
N ASP A 75 9.31 35.35 -10.12
CA ASP A 75 9.76 35.44 -11.53
C ASP A 75 10.98 34.56 -11.81
N ASP A 76 11.26 33.58 -10.93
CA ASP A 76 12.36 32.63 -11.10
C ASP A 76 12.10 31.66 -12.28
N ALA A 77 13.14 30.98 -12.72
CA ALA A 77 13.04 29.96 -13.73
C ALA A 77 12.06 28.83 -13.29
N THR A 78 11.20 28.42 -14.22
CA THR A 78 10.26 27.32 -13.99
C THR A 78 11.01 26.00 -13.82
N VAL A 79 10.76 25.28 -12.73
CA VAL A 79 11.22 23.91 -12.55
C VAL A 79 10.18 22.98 -13.18
N GLN A 80 10.61 22.24 -14.20
CA GLN A 80 9.79 21.27 -14.91
C GLN A 80 10.15 19.87 -14.44
N ALA A 81 9.14 19.05 -14.14
CA ALA A 81 9.32 17.65 -13.76
C ALA A 81 8.38 16.76 -14.56
N ASP A 82 8.90 15.63 -15.02
CA ASP A 82 8.17 14.53 -15.66
C ASP A 82 8.23 13.30 -14.75
N SER A 83 7.07 12.67 -14.53
CA SER A 83 6.98 11.47 -13.71
C SER A 83 6.17 10.40 -14.44
N ARG A 84 6.76 9.24 -14.62
CA ARG A 84 6.15 8.08 -15.28
C ARG A 84 6.12 6.90 -14.34
N MET A 85 4.96 6.26 -14.21
CA MET A 85 4.78 5.07 -13.41
C MET A 85 4.14 3.97 -14.25
N ARG A 86 4.69 2.75 -14.12
CA ARG A 86 4.08 1.51 -14.60
C ARG A 86 4.05 0.51 -13.45
N SER A 87 2.93 -0.14 -13.27
CA SER A 87 2.76 -1.13 -12.21
C SER A 87 1.91 -2.28 -12.70
N SER A 88 2.37 -3.51 -12.49
CA SER A 88 1.58 -4.72 -12.65
C SER A 88 1.51 -5.48 -11.33
N LEU A 89 0.34 -6.01 -11.04
CA LEU A 89 0.07 -6.84 -9.88
C LEU A 89 -0.62 -8.12 -10.35
N TYR A 90 -0.14 -9.25 -9.85
CA TYR A 90 -0.75 -10.56 -9.97
C TYR A 90 -1.03 -11.06 -8.55
N ALA A 91 -2.23 -11.54 -8.30
CA ALA A 91 -2.59 -12.14 -7.03
C ALA A 91 -3.37 -13.43 -7.27
N ALA A 92 -3.12 -14.44 -6.44
CA ALA A 92 -3.90 -15.67 -6.42
C ALA A 92 -4.19 -16.05 -4.97
N LYS A 93 -5.41 -16.50 -4.71
CA LYS A 93 -5.86 -16.94 -3.38
C LYS A 93 -6.69 -18.19 -3.51
N LEU A 94 -6.35 -19.21 -2.72
CA LEU A 94 -7.11 -20.43 -2.56
C LEU A 94 -7.55 -20.55 -1.10
N VAL A 95 -8.84 -20.78 -0.89
CA VAL A 95 -9.42 -21.04 0.43
C VAL A 95 -10.18 -22.34 0.37
N VAL A 96 -9.90 -23.24 1.31
CA VAL A 96 -10.64 -24.49 1.48
C VAL A 96 -11.25 -24.49 2.88
N SER A 97 -12.52 -24.76 3.00
CA SER A 97 -13.22 -24.77 4.29
C SER A 97 -14.16 -25.96 4.42
N ALA A 98 -14.29 -26.46 5.65
CA ALA A 98 -15.20 -27.55 5.98
C ALA A 98 -15.74 -27.43 7.41
N PRO A 99 -16.90 -28.07 7.71
CA PRO A 99 -17.33 -28.29 9.07
C PRO A 99 -16.32 -29.19 9.81
N LEU A 100 -15.87 -28.76 11.00
CA LEU A 100 -14.96 -29.51 11.85
C LEU A 100 -15.32 -29.25 13.32
N TRP A 101 -15.49 -30.32 14.13
CA TRP A 101 -15.77 -30.24 15.59
C TRP A 101 -16.91 -29.26 15.94
N ASN A 102 -18.05 -29.34 15.25
CA ASN A 102 -19.19 -28.44 15.40
C ASN A 102 -18.86 -26.94 15.18
N GLY A 103 -17.80 -26.66 14.41
CA GLY A 103 -17.39 -25.35 13.96
C GLY A 103 -17.10 -25.37 12.46
N ARG A 104 -16.53 -24.30 11.95
CA ARG A 104 -16.02 -24.17 10.60
C ARG A 104 -14.51 -23.97 10.65
N PHE A 105 -13.79 -24.84 9.98
CA PHE A 105 -12.36 -24.71 9.76
C PHE A 105 -12.13 -24.27 8.33
N SER A 106 -11.21 -23.31 8.15
CA SER A 106 -10.78 -22.84 6.84
C SER A 106 -9.26 -22.77 6.83
N PHE A 107 -8.67 -23.10 5.71
CA PHE A 107 -7.23 -22.90 5.47
C PHE A 107 -7.01 -22.48 4.03
N GLY A 108 -5.90 -21.84 3.76
CA GLY A 108 -5.63 -21.38 2.40
C GLY A 108 -4.24 -20.82 2.23
N THR A 109 -3.98 -20.47 0.97
CA THR A 109 -2.76 -19.79 0.54
C THR A 109 -3.13 -18.54 -0.24
N GLU A 110 -2.22 -17.57 -0.21
CA GLU A 110 -2.35 -16.34 -0.98
C GLU A 110 -0.95 -15.95 -1.48
N GLU A 111 -0.87 -15.64 -2.76
CA GLU A 111 0.34 -15.21 -3.42
C GLU A 111 0.08 -13.88 -4.11
N THR A 112 0.98 -12.91 -3.92
CA THR A 112 0.91 -11.63 -4.61
C THR A 112 2.27 -11.29 -5.18
N PHE A 113 2.29 -10.90 -6.44
CA PHE A 113 3.48 -10.44 -7.12
C PHE A 113 3.25 -9.04 -7.70
N THR A 114 4.08 -8.08 -7.30
CA THR A 114 4.03 -6.69 -7.77
C THR A 114 5.33 -6.35 -8.47
N ASN A 115 5.19 -5.71 -9.63
CA ASN A 115 6.31 -5.18 -10.41
C ASN A 115 5.99 -3.73 -10.76
N ARG A 116 6.75 -2.79 -10.18
CA ARG A 116 6.52 -1.35 -10.33
C ARG A 116 7.79 -0.65 -10.76
N HIS A 117 7.67 0.22 -11.75
CA HIS A 117 8.74 1.04 -12.30
C HIS A 117 8.32 2.51 -12.29
N ASP A 118 9.07 3.33 -11.58
CA ASP A 118 8.89 4.77 -11.45
C ASP A 118 10.10 5.49 -12.05
N ILE A 119 9.88 6.37 -13.03
CA ILE A 119 10.89 7.23 -13.63
C ILE A 119 10.51 8.66 -13.30
N PHE A 120 11.44 9.42 -12.77
CA PHE A 120 11.26 10.83 -12.45
C PHE A 120 12.44 11.63 -12.99
N THR A 121 12.15 12.64 -13.83
CA THR A 121 13.14 13.57 -14.36
C THR A 121 12.77 14.99 -13.99
N GLN A 122 13.75 15.83 -13.72
CA GLN A 122 13.50 17.21 -13.30
C GLN A 122 14.65 18.12 -13.74
N ASN A 123 14.33 19.24 -14.40
CA ASN A 123 15.33 20.19 -14.82
C ASN A 123 15.84 21.04 -13.63
N GLY A 124 17.14 21.19 -13.51
CA GLY A 124 17.80 22.24 -12.72
C GLY A 124 17.75 22.13 -11.20
N PHE A 125 17.16 21.08 -10.61
CA PHE A 125 17.03 20.98 -9.14
C PHE A 125 17.66 19.71 -8.55
N SER A 126 17.32 18.54 -9.06
CA SER A 126 17.81 17.27 -8.52
C SER A 126 18.16 16.29 -9.63
N ALA A 127 18.92 15.26 -9.28
CA ALA A 127 19.22 14.16 -10.20
C ALA A 127 17.95 13.37 -10.55
N ASP A 128 17.92 12.81 -11.76
CA ASP A 128 16.89 11.91 -12.22
C ASP A 128 16.86 10.64 -11.39
N ALA A 129 15.66 10.16 -11.06
CA ALA A 129 15.43 8.88 -10.40
C ALA A 129 14.82 7.88 -11.36
N ASP A 130 15.29 6.64 -11.26
CA ASP A 130 14.78 5.48 -12.01
C ASP A 130 14.72 4.31 -11.03
N ASP A 131 13.54 4.13 -10.44
CA ASP A 131 13.28 3.22 -9.34
C ASP A 131 12.44 2.04 -9.82
N HIS A 132 12.90 0.81 -9.56
CA HIS A 132 12.18 -0.40 -9.90
C HIS A 132 12.00 -1.28 -8.67
N ILE A 133 10.76 -1.58 -8.31
CA ILE A 133 10.37 -2.38 -7.15
C ILE A 133 9.72 -3.67 -7.64
N LYS A 134 10.30 -4.81 -7.24
CA LYS A 134 9.69 -6.13 -7.37
C LYS A 134 9.38 -6.65 -5.98
N GLN A 135 8.13 -7.02 -5.73
CA GLN A 135 7.74 -7.56 -4.44
C GLN A 135 6.96 -8.85 -4.62
N SER A 136 7.34 -9.87 -3.87
CA SER A 136 6.63 -11.13 -3.77
C SER A 136 6.14 -11.32 -2.34
N VAL A 137 4.90 -11.72 -2.20
CA VAL A 137 4.29 -12.05 -0.90
C VAL A 137 3.66 -13.42 -1.01
N TYR A 138 4.09 -14.34 -0.15
CA TYR A 138 3.53 -15.69 -0.01
C TYR A 138 2.92 -15.81 1.37
N ALA A 139 1.69 -16.24 1.46
CA ALA A 139 1.04 -16.44 2.74
C ALA A 139 0.32 -17.78 2.80
N ALA A 140 0.35 -18.39 3.99
CA ALA A 140 -0.49 -19.52 4.37
C ALA A 140 -1.27 -19.14 5.62
N PHE A 141 -2.54 -19.52 5.68
CA PHE A 141 -3.38 -19.18 6.83
C PHE A 141 -4.33 -20.32 7.18
N ALA A 142 -4.75 -20.32 8.44
CA ALA A 142 -5.78 -21.20 8.96
C ALA A 142 -6.67 -20.44 9.94
N ASP A 143 -7.97 -20.66 9.84
CA ASP A 143 -8.98 -20.04 10.67
C ASP A 143 -9.96 -21.09 11.20
N TYR A 144 -10.40 -20.91 12.43
CA TYR A 144 -11.44 -21.72 13.03
C TYR A 144 -12.48 -20.85 13.73
N SER A 145 -13.73 -21.11 13.44
CA SER A 145 -14.86 -20.44 14.09
C SER A 145 -15.84 -21.44 14.68
N ARG A 146 -16.31 -21.20 15.90
CA ARG A 146 -17.28 -22.03 16.58
C ARG A 146 -18.23 -21.23 17.45
N SER A 147 -19.51 -21.62 17.43
CA SER A 147 -20.51 -21.15 18.38
C SER A 147 -20.80 -22.24 19.42
N ILE A 148 -20.68 -21.90 20.71
CA ILE A 148 -20.94 -22.80 21.85
C ILE A 148 -21.92 -22.10 22.77
N ARG A 149 -23.18 -22.53 22.77
CA ARG A 149 -24.26 -21.88 23.55
C ARG A 149 -24.32 -20.38 23.25
N HIS A 150 -23.90 -19.56 24.22
CA HIS A 150 -23.92 -18.09 24.15
C HIS A 150 -22.58 -17.47 23.67
N TRP A 151 -21.57 -18.30 23.44
CA TRP A 151 -20.25 -17.87 23.00
C TRP A 151 -20.07 -18.05 21.50
N LYS A 152 -19.42 -17.08 20.86
CA LYS A 152 -18.88 -17.19 19.52
C LYS A 152 -17.37 -16.98 19.59
N LEU A 153 -16.62 -17.97 19.14
CA LEU A 153 -15.15 -17.98 19.14
C LEU A 153 -14.65 -17.94 17.70
N ASN A 154 -13.64 -17.10 17.45
CA ASN A 154 -12.94 -17.05 16.18
C ASN A 154 -11.43 -17.01 16.48
N MET A 155 -10.67 -17.87 15.82
CA MET A 155 -9.22 -17.96 15.93
C MET A 155 -8.64 -18.07 14.54
N GLY A 156 -7.60 -17.29 14.27
CA GLY A 156 -6.91 -17.33 12.99
C GLY A 156 -5.42 -17.11 13.18
N ILE A 157 -4.65 -17.70 12.30
CA ILE A 157 -3.22 -17.51 12.19
C ILE A 157 -2.84 -17.41 10.72
N ARG A 158 -2.01 -16.43 10.37
CA ARG A 158 -1.44 -16.25 9.03
C ARG A 158 0.08 -16.17 9.17
N TYR A 159 0.77 -16.99 8.42
CA TYR A 159 2.19 -16.82 8.15
C TYR A 159 2.36 -16.09 6.83
N GLU A 160 3.26 -15.12 6.77
CA GLU A 160 3.53 -14.33 5.58
C GLU A 160 5.03 -14.18 5.37
N HIS A 161 5.50 -14.56 4.19
CA HIS A 161 6.84 -14.32 3.69
C HIS A 161 6.75 -13.24 2.62
N GLN A 162 7.42 -12.11 2.83
CA GLN A 162 7.50 -11.00 1.90
C GLN A 162 8.94 -10.73 1.53
N GLN A 163 9.23 -10.71 0.25
CA GLN A 163 10.52 -10.30 -0.30
C GLN A 163 10.32 -9.08 -1.18
N THR A 164 11.16 -8.09 -1.01
CA THR A 164 11.19 -6.89 -1.85
C THR A 164 12.58 -6.75 -2.45
N ASP A 165 12.67 -6.57 -3.75
CA ASP A 165 13.88 -6.23 -4.47
C ASP A 165 13.73 -4.82 -5.04
N TYR A 166 14.59 -3.92 -4.59
CA TYR A 166 14.64 -2.53 -5.02
C TYR A 166 15.86 -2.29 -5.90
N TYR A 167 15.62 -1.64 -7.03
CA TYR A 167 16.67 -1.29 -7.98
C TYR A 167 16.63 0.22 -8.23
N GLU A 168 17.79 0.85 -8.24
CA GLU A 168 17.99 2.22 -8.68
C GLU A 168 18.85 2.21 -9.95
N LYS A 169 18.33 2.78 -11.04
CA LYS A 169 19.00 2.79 -12.36
C LYS A 169 19.50 1.41 -12.79
N GLY A 170 18.69 0.38 -12.53
CA GLY A 170 18.97 -1.01 -12.87
C GLY A 170 19.91 -1.74 -11.92
N ILE A 171 20.48 -1.09 -10.90
CA ILE A 171 21.36 -1.70 -9.90
C ILE A 171 20.54 -2.02 -8.64
N ARG A 172 20.60 -3.29 -8.19
CA ARG A 172 19.91 -3.71 -6.96
C ARG A 172 20.57 -3.09 -5.74
N ILE A 173 19.75 -2.51 -4.86
CA ILE A 173 20.19 -1.88 -3.60
C ILE A 173 19.80 -2.78 -2.43
N ASP A 174 20.76 -3.52 -1.88
CA ASP A 174 20.51 -4.50 -0.81
C ASP A 174 19.90 -3.89 0.45
N ALA A 175 20.34 -2.71 0.85
CA ALA A 175 19.81 -2.00 2.02
C ALA A 175 18.31 -1.65 1.90
N GLN A 176 17.80 -1.56 0.67
CA GLN A 176 16.42 -1.22 0.34
C GLN A 176 15.62 -2.44 -0.14
N SER A 177 16.21 -3.64 -0.03
CA SER A 177 15.64 -4.91 -0.50
C SER A 177 15.35 -5.86 0.67
N PRO A 178 14.42 -5.51 1.57
CA PRO A 178 14.17 -6.29 2.78
C PRO A 178 13.39 -7.58 2.51
N THR A 179 13.63 -8.56 3.37
CA THR A 179 12.81 -9.77 3.49
C THR A 179 12.18 -9.82 4.86
N TYR A 180 10.88 -10.09 4.94
CA TYR A 180 10.12 -10.20 6.19
C TYR A 180 9.47 -11.57 6.29
N ASN A 181 9.44 -12.11 7.52
CA ASN A 181 8.69 -13.30 7.89
C ASN A 181 7.81 -12.94 9.08
N ASP A 182 6.51 -13.04 8.92
CA ASP A 182 5.55 -12.56 9.91
C ASP A 182 4.53 -13.63 10.27
N ILE A 183 4.24 -13.74 11.58
CA ILE A 183 3.10 -14.48 12.10
C ILE A 183 2.05 -13.48 12.55
N ILE A 184 0.87 -13.57 11.97
CA ILE A 184 -0.22 -12.60 12.13
C ILE A 184 -1.42 -13.32 12.77
N PRO A 185 -1.54 -13.32 14.10
CA PRO A 185 -2.67 -13.94 14.80
C PRO A 185 -3.89 -13.03 14.86
N VAL A 186 -5.06 -13.66 14.88
CA VAL A 186 -6.36 -13.04 15.16
C VAL A 186 -7.11 -13.92 16.15
N LEU A 187 -7.57 -13.34 17.25
CA LEU A 187 -8.35 -14.02 18.27
C LEU A 187 -9.57 -13.15 18.61
N ALA A 188 -10.75 -13.74 18.66
CA ALA A 188 -11.94 -13.04 19.12
C ALA A 188 -12.88 -14.01 19.85
N ALA A 189 -13.43 -13.54 20.96
CA ALA A 189 -14.47 -14.20 21.71
C ALA A 189 -15.59 -13.21 22.00
N SER A 190 -16.82 -13.62 21.76
CA SER A 190 -18.00 -12.84 22.12
C SER A 190 -19.01 -13.70 22.82
N TRP A 191 -19.67 -13.16 23.83
CA TRP A 191 -20.75 -13.77 24.58
C TRP A 191 -21.99 -12.87 24.51
N SER A 192 -23.16 -13.49 24.35
CA SER A 192 -24.42 -12.76 24.35
C SER A 192 -25.51 -13.62 24.96
N HIS A 193 -26.20 -13.09 25.98
CA HIS A 193 -27.34 -13.74 26.65
C HIS A 193 -28.21 -12.72 27.38
N ASN A 194 -29.54 -12.85 27.25
CA ASN A 194 -30.54 -12.03 27.95
C ASN A 194 -30.29 -10.50 27.81
N GLY A 195 -30.03 -10.03 26.58
CA GLY A 195 -29.80 -8.60 26.32
C GLY A 195 -28.44 -8.05 26.79
N LYS A 196 -27.60 -8.91 27.39
CA LYS A 196 -26.23 -8.55 27.79
C LYS A 196 -25.24 -9.13 26.77
N SER A 197 -24.18 -8.41 26.50
CA SER A 197 -23.10 -8.86 25.60
C SER A 197 -21.73 -8.52 26.18
N PHE A 198 -20.75 -9.35 25.85
CA PHE A 198 -19.34 -9.12 26.17
C PHE A 198 -18.52 -9.55 24.97
N SER A 199 -17.46 -8.78 24.65
CA SER A 199 -16.54 -9.13 23.58
C SER A 199 -15.09 -8.84 23.96
N LEU A 200 -14.19 -9.71 23.51
CA LEU A 200 -12.75 -9.55 23.64
C LEU A 200 -12.11 -9.93 22.30
N SER A 201 -11.21 -9.10 21.82
CA SER A 201 -10.47 -9.43 20.61
C SER A 201 -9.02 -8.95 20.64
N TYR A 202 -8.17 -9.73 19.99
CA TYR A 202 -6.79 -9.38 19.69
C TYR A 202 -6.51 -9.57 18.22
N ARG A 203 -5.83 -8.60 17.61
CA ARG A 203 -5.42 -8.65 16.20
C ARG A 203 -4.08 -7.96 16.01
N LEU A 204 -3.18 -8.63 15.33
CA LEU A 204 -2.01 -7.99 14.72
C LEU A 204 -2.39 -7.48 13.32
N ARG A 205 -2.12 -6.21 13.05
CA ARG A 205 -2.26 -5.60 11.71
C ARG A 205 -0.88 -5.22 11.19
N LYS A 206 -0.68 -5.51 9.91
CA LYS A 206 0.51 -5.14 9.15
C LYS A 206 0.11 -4.11 8.10
N ASN A 207 0.80 -2.97 8.07
CA ASN A 207 0.63 -1.93 7.07
C ASN A 207 1.97 -1.70 6.37
N ASN A 208 2.01 -2.02 5.09
CA ASN A 208 3.16 -1.72 4.26
C ASN A 208 3.12 -0.25 3.83
N PRO A 209 4.28 0.43 3.67
CA PRO A 209 4.34 1.75 3.07
C PRO A 209 3.79 1.71 1.63
N ASP A 210 3.17 2.80 1.21
CA ASP A 210 2.81 2.97 -0.19
C ASP A 210 4.07 3.00 -1.07
N TYR A 211 4.02 2.37 -2.23
CA TYR A 211 5.16 2.33 -3.15
C TYR A 211 5.61 3.72 -3.60
N SER A 212 4.70 4.70 -3.69
CA SER A 212 5.03 6.08 -4.01
C SER A 212 5.92 6.77 -2.97
N LEU A 213 5.93 6.24 -1.73
CA LEU A 213 6.79 6.73 -0.65
C LEU A 213 8.16 6.05 -0.64
N LEU A 214 8.32 4.95 -1.41
CA LEU A 214 9.55 4.17 -1.47
C LEU A 214 10.49 4.60 -2.61
N THR A 215 10.24 5.71 -3.29
CA THR A 215 11.07 6.22 -4.37
C THR A 215 12.20 7.11 -3.84
N ASN A 216 13.30 7.21 -4.57
CA ASN A 216 14.41 8.15 -4.29
C ASN A 216 14.18 9.54 -4.91
N SER A 217 13.07 9.76 -5.61
CA SER A 217 12.79 11.03 -6.29
C SER A 217 12.68 12.19 -5.31
N ILE A 218 13.36 13.29 -5.62
CA ILE A 218 13.27 14.55 -4.89
C ILE A 218 12.46 15.52 -5.74
N ARG A 219 11.24 15.84 -5.30
CA ARG A 219 10.31 16.71 -6.02
C ARG A 219 10.39 18.12 -5.48
N TYR A 220 10.66 19.06 -6.35
CA TYR A 220 10.60 20.48 -6.03
C TYR A 220 9.16 20.94 -5.79
N ARG A 221 8.93 21.68 -4.74
CA ARG A 221 7.66 22.30 -4.38
C ARG A 221 7.74 23.83 -4.43
N SER A 222 8.76 24.37 -3.78
CA SER A 222 9.03 25.81 -3.74
C SER A 222 10.50 26.03 -3.37
N LYS A 223 10.95 27.27 -3.35
CA LYS A 223 12.33 27.65 -2.93
C LYS A 223 12.73 27.10 -1.56
N TYR A 224 11.76 26.89 -0.65
CA TYR A 224 12.02 26.43 0.73
C TYR A 224 11.42 25.04 1.01
N GLU A 225 10.80 24.40 0.03
CA GLU A 225 10.13 23.12 0.22
C GLU A 225 10.43 22.16 -0.92
N TYR A 226 10.82 20.95 -0.57
CA TYR A 226 10.86 19.81 -1.45
C TYR A 226 10.23 18.60 -0.76
N SER A 227 9.77 17.64 -1.51
CA SER A 227 9.28 16.36 -0.99
C SER A 227 10.14 15.23 -1.55
N GLN A 228 10.48 14.28 -0.68
CA GLN A 228 11.30 13.13 -1.03
C GLN A 228 10.64 11.86 -0.49
N GLY A 229 10.69 10.79 -1.24
CA GLY A 229 10.37 9.46 -0.73
C GLY A 229 11.48 8.92 0.18
N ASN A 230 11.22 7.79 0.82
CA ASN A 230 12.20 7.10 1.64
C ASN A 230 12.11 5.58 1.41
N PRO A 231 12.98 5.00 0.58
CA PRO A 231 12.99 3.56 0.31
C PRO A 231 13.31 2.68 1.53
N LEU A 232 13.80 3.28 2.63
CA LEU A 232 14.09 2.58 3.89
C LEU A 232 12.88 2.47 4.83
N LEU A 233 11.71 2.96 4.41
CA LEU A 233 10.48 2.81 5.19
C LEU A 233 10.18 1.34 5.44
N LYS A 234 9.85 1.03 6.68
CA LYS A 234 9.56 -0.33 7.13
C LYS A 234 8.07 -0.55 7.28
N THR A 235 7.65 -1.79 7.14
CA THR A 235 6.31 -2.24 7.48
C THR A 235 5.97 -1.93 8.92
N GLN A 236 4.85 -1.27 9.16
CA GLN A 236 4.32 -1.00 10.49
C GLN A 236 3.50 -2.19 10.99
N LYS A 237 3.76 -2.62 12.22
CA LYS A 237 2.99 -3.65 12.93
C LYS A 237 2.23 -3.02 14.09
N THR A 238 0.91 -3.22 14.13
CA THR A 238 0.04 -2.67 15.17
C THR A 238 -0.70 -3.78 15.88
N HIS A 239 -0.45 -3.94 17.18
CA HIS A 239 -1.19 -4.83 18.07
C HIS A 239 -2.44 -4.12 18.58
N ARG A 240 -3.60 -4.68 18.28
CA ARG A 240 -4.87 -4.11 18.70
C ARG A 240 -5.60 -5.07 19.63
N PHE A 241 -5.84 -4.61 20.84
CA PHE A 241 -6.70 -5.25 21.84
C PHE A 241 -8.00 -4.45 21.94
N SER A 242 -9.14 -5.12 21.98
CA SER A 242 -10.43 -4.47 22.16
C SER A 242 -11.28 -5.29 23.12
N ALA A 243 -11.91 -4.62 24.06
CA ALA A 243 -12.91 -5.19 24.96
C ALA A 243 -14.17 -4.32 24.92
N GLY A 244 -15.34 -4.95 24.99
CA GLY A 244 -16.64 -4.28 24.98
C GLY A 244 -17.63 -5.05 25.85
N ALA A 245 -18.55 -4.33 26.48
CA ALA A 245 -19.62 -4.87 27.31
C ALA A 245 -20.93 -4.11 27.06
#